data_c0249e62e2d8f31fffcddf96ce933664
#
_entry.id   c0249e62e2d8f31fffcddf96ce933664
#
_cell.length_a   1.000
_cell.length_b   1.000
_cell.length_c   1.000
_cell.angle_alpha   90.00
_cell.angle_beta   90.00
_cell.angle_gamma   90.00
#
_symmetry.space_group_name_H-M   'P 1'
#
loop_
_entity.id
_entity.type
_entity.pdbx_description
1 polymer ?
#
loop_
_entity_poly.entity_id
_entity_poly.type
_entity_poly.pdbx_seq_one_letter_code
_entity_poly.pdbx_strand_id
1 'polypeptide(L)'
;MAFCAVVSTASAQTLALDATNVGGPGSRKAGELYMPAGAGPFPGVVLLHGCDGVNANDRTWARRLVGWGYVALIVDSFGPRGIGNICNRGATVPASLRAADASEGARYLHTLPAVSGQRIGVIGFSHGAGGALQASGWGGAFAATIAFYPLCGAGTPPFSDDVLVIMGGADDWTPSQRCADAVARYPTNAAHRPTLKIYAGSTHGFDSARPSREYFGHHLAYDPAAAADAIATTHRFLTQRLGR
;
A
#
# COMPACT_ATOMS: atom_id res chain seq x y z
N MET A 1 -38.81 -17.99 -6.98
CA MET A 1 -37.87 -17.37 -7.96
C MET A 1 -36.54 -17.19 -7.26
N ALA A 2 -35.54 -17.99 -7.61
CA ALA A 2 -34.20 -17.90 -7.02
C ALA A 2 -33.42 -16.81 -7.76
N PHE A 3 -33.04 -15.74 -7.06
CA PHE A 3 -32.10 -14.75 -7.59
C PHE A 3 -30.69 -15.36 -7.60
N CYS A 4 -30.21 -15.69 -8.78
CA CYS A 4 -28.82 -16.07 -9.00
C CYS A 4 -27.98 -14.78 -8.93
N ALA A 5 -27.26 -14.55 -7.82
CA ALA A 5 -26.31 -13.45 -7.72
C ALA A 5 -25.15 -13.75 -8.68
N VAL A 6 -25.05 -12.98 -9.75
CA VAL A 6 -23.89 -13.00 -10.64
C VAL A 6 -22.74 -12.37 -9.87
N VAL A 7 -21.84 -13.21 -9.36
CA VAL A 7 -20.55 -12.75 -8.82
C VAL A 7 -19.71 -12.30 -10.01
N SER A 8 -19.69 -11.00 -10.28
CA SER A 8 -18.79 -10.41 -11.27
C SER A 8 -17.35 -10.56 -10.77
N THR A 9 -16.58 -11.43 -11.40
CA THR A 9 -15.15 -11.54 -11.13
C THR A 9 -14.45 -10.30 -11.68
N ALA A 10 -13.84 -9.51 -10.78
CA ALA A 10 -13.00 -8.38 -11.17
C ALA A 10 -11.87 -8.89 -12.08
N SER A 11 -11.83 -8.40 -13.31
CA SER A 11 -10.76 -8.73 -14.27
C SER A 11 -9.53 -7.90 -13.96
N ALA A 12 -8.37 -8.54 -13.85
CA ALA A 12 -7.08 -7.86 -13.74
C ALA A 12 -6.50 -7.66 -15.14
N GLN A 13 -6.10 -6.42 -15.45
CA GLN A 13 -5.34 -6.10 -16.66
C GLN A 13 -3.88 -5.87 -16.27
N THR A 14 -2.95 -6.54 -16.96
CA THR A 14 -1.53 -6.24 -16.84
C THR A 14 -1.21 -5.05 -17.73
N LEU A 15 -0.62 -4.02 -17.16
CA LEU A 15 -0.33 -2.76 -17.84
C LEU A 15 1.17 -2.47 -17.86
N ALA A 16 1.64 -1.91 -18.99
CA ALA A 16 2.89 -1.19 -19.01
C ALA A 16 2.60 0.28 -18.67
N LEU A 17 3.16 0.77 -17.55
CA LEU A 17 3.09 2.17 -17.19
C LEU A 17 4.30 2.89 -17.79
N ASP A 18 4.07 4.00 -18.49
CA ASP A 18 5.16 4.80 -19.04
C ASP A 18 5.98 5.44 -17.91
N ALA A 19 7.22 5.02 -17.80
CA ALA A 19 8.16 5.58 -16.84
C ALA A 19 8.82 6.84 -17.41
N THR A 20 8.25 8.00 -17.12
CA THR A 20 8.98 9.25 -17.32
C THR A 20 9.81 9.54 -16.07
N ASN A 21 11.13 9.36 -16.18
CA ASN A 21 12.18 10.00 -15.38
C ASN A 21 12.60 9.48 -14.01
N VAL A 22 12.24 8.25 -13.56
CA VAL A 22 12.84 7.73 -12.31
C VAL A 22 13.37 6.31 -12.50
N GLY A 23 14.34 6.16 -13.37
CA GLY A 23 14.95 4.86 -13.65
C GLY A 23 15.81 4.85 -14.91
N GLY A 24 16.06 6.01 -15.49
CA GLY A 24 16.79 6.14 -16.76
C GLY A 24 15.90 5.95 -18.00
N PRO A 25 16.40 6.35 -19.17
CA PRO A 25 15.67 6.25 -20.44
C PRO A 25 15.31 4.79 -20.75
N GLY A 26 14.03 4.50 -20.98
CA GLY A 26 13.56 3.18 -21.43
C GLY A 26 13.07 2.22 -20.31
N SER A 27 13.07 2.60 -19.05
CA SER A 27 12.47 1.75 -18.00
C SER A 27 10.95 1.81 -18.09
N ARG A 28 10.32 0.72 -18.54
CA ARG A 28 8.86 0.56 -18.48
C ARG A 28 8.49 0.13 -17.06
N LYS A 29 7.53 0.83 -16.45
CA LYS A 29 6.91 0.34 -15.22
C LYS A 29 5.80 -0.61 -15.58
N ALA A 30 5.63 -1.69 -14.82
CA ALA A 30 4.51 -2.60 -14.95
C ALA A 30 3.57 -2.46 -13.76
N GLY A 31 2.32 -2.82 -13.96
CA GLY A 31 1.32 -2.85 -12.92
C GLY A 31 0.18 -3.78 -13.27
N GLU A 32 -0.65 -4.06 -12.28
CA GLU A 32 -1.89 -4.81 -12.44
C GLU A 32 -3.06 -3.90 -12.05
N LEU A 33 -3.93 -3.58 -13.03
CA LEU A 33 -5.12 -2.75 -12.80
C LEU A 33 -6.33 -3.64 -12.54
N TYR A 34 -7.07 -3.30 -11.49
CA TYR A 34 -8.30 -3.94 -11.09
C TYR A 34 -9.42 -2.90 -11.04
N MET A 35 -10.52 -3.16 -11.74
CA MET A 35 -11.63 -2.23 -11.91
C MET A 35 -12.90 -2.74 -11.25
N PRO A 36 -13.64 -1.91 -10.51
CA PRO A 36 -15.00 -2.24 -10.09
C PRO A 36 -15.95 -2.37 -11.29
N ALA A 37 -17.02 -3.12 -11.14
CA ALA A 37 -18.09 -3.13 -12.12
C ALA A 37 -18.87 -1.80 -12.09
N GLY A 38 -19.36 -1.35 -13.25
CA GLY A 38 -20.15 -0.13 -13.39
C GLY A 38 -19.40 1.01 -14.09
N ALA A 39 -20.10 2.14 -14.26
CA ALA A 39 -19.62 3.24 -15.08
C ALA A 39 -18.63 4.19 -14.37
N GLY A 40 -18.53 4.13 -13.04
CA GLY A 40 -17.73 5.10 -12.27
C GLY A 40 -18.37 6.50 -12.21
N PRO A 41 -17.61 7.58 -11.92
CA PRO A 41 -16.19 7.50 -11.56
C PRO A 41 -15.98 6.90 -10.17
N PHE A 42 -14.88 6.16 -10.02
CA PHE A 42 -14.47 5.50 -8.76
C PHE A 42 -13.23 6.16 -8.18
N PRO A 43 -13.07 6.27 -6.86
CA PRO A 43 -11.78 6.66 -6.28
C PRO A 43 -10.72 5.59 -6.57
N GLY A 44 -9.45 6.00 -6.69
CA GLY A 44 -8.33 5.13 -7.00
C GLY A 44 -7.46 4.84 -5.79
N VAL A 45 -6.82 3.66 -5.78
CA VAL A 45 -5.83 3.28 -4.77
C VAL A 45 -4.63 2.63 -5.45
N VAL A 46 -3.45 3.17 -5.18
CA VAL A 46 -2.16 2.57 -5.58
C VAL A 46 -1.72 1.59 -4.50
N LEU A 47 -1.28 0.39 -4.90
CA LEU A 47 -0.72 -0.63 -4.01
C LEU A 47 0.78 -0.79 -4.29
N LEU A 48 1.59 -0.76 -3.22
CA LEU A 48 3.03 -0.99 -3.25
C LEU A 48 3.38 -2.27 -2.51
N HIS A 49 3.84 -3.27 -3.24
CA HIS A 49 4.23 -4.58 -2.71
C HIS A 49 5.42 -4.54 -1.73
N GLY A 50 5.63 -5.60 -0.97
CA GLY A 50 6.76 -5.78 -0.07
C GLY A 50 8.10 -5.97 -0.76
N CYS A 51 9.11 -6.41 0.02
CA CYS A 51 10.47 -6.65 -0.48
C CYS A 51 10.59 -7.91 -1.37
N ASP A 52 9.56 -8.76 -1.40
CA ASP A 52 9.49 -10.00 -2.19
C ASP A 52 8.87 -9.84 -3.58
N GLY A 53 8.52 -8.60 -3.97
CA GLY A 53 7.85 -8.33 -5.24
C GLY A 53 6.33 -8.51 -5.16
N VAL A 54 5.64 -8.35 -6.30
CA VAL A 54 4.19 -8.51 -6.39
C VAL A 54 3.80 -9.95 -6.10
N ASN A 55 2.92 -10.15 -5.11
CA ASN A 55 2.55 -11.48 -4.63
C ASN A 55 1.03 -11.66 -4.46
N ALA A 56 0.60 -12.83 -3.94
CA ALA A 56 -0.81 -13.16 -3.78
C ALA A 56 -1.54 -12.25 -2.78
N ASN A 57 -0.85 -11.73 -1.75
CA ASN A 57 -1.45 -10.82 -0.78
C ASN A 57 -1.82 -9.47 -1.43
N ASP A 58 -0.93 -8.92 -2.26
CA ASP A 58 -1.20 -7.68 -3.00
C ASP A 58 -2.44 -7.83 -3.89
N ARG A 59 -2.56 -8.96 -4.61
CA ARG A 59 -3.72 -9.27 -5.45
C ARG A 59 -4.99 -9.49 -4.65
N THR A 60 -4.88 -10.03 -3.43
CA THR A 60 -6.01 -10.17 -2.50
C THR A 60 -6.49 -8.80 -2.03
N TRP A 61 -5.57 -7.90 -1.70
CA TRP A 61 -5.91 -6.52 -1.36
C TRP A 61 -6.52 -5.76 -2.54
N ALA A 62 -6.00 -5.93 -3.76
CA ALA A 62 -6.58 -5.30 -4.94
C ALA A 62 -8.04 -5.74 -5.17
N ARG A 63 -8.32 -7.05 -5.09
CA ARG A 63 -9.71 -7.57 -5.19
C ARG A 63 -10.62 -7.04 -4.07
N ARG A 64 -10.11 -6.91 -2.86
CA ARG A 64 -10.85 -6.34 -1.73
C ARG A 64 -11.21 -4.88 -1.97
N LEU A 65 -10.27 -4.07 -2.45
CA LEU A 65 -10.50 -2.68 -2.82
C LEU A 65 -11.57 -2.56 -3.90
N VAL A 66 -11.51 -3.40 -4.93
CA VAL A 66 -12.56 -3.47 -5.96
C VAL A 66 -13.93 -3.81 -5.36
N GLY A 67 -13.98 -4.76 -4.44
CA GLY A 67 -15.21 -5.10 -3.72
C GLY A 67 -15.77 -3.93 -2.89
N TRP A 68 -14.94 -2.99 -2.49
CA TRP A 68 -15.33 -1.75 -1.81
C TRP A 68 -15.63 -0.60 -2.78
N GLY A 69 -15.46 -0.83 -4.09
CA GLY A 69 -15.74 0.15 -5.13
C GLY A 69 -14.59 1.12 -5.42
N TYR A 70 -13.35 0.72 -5.15
CA TYR A 70 -12.13 1.45 -5.54
C TYR A 70 -11.49 0.82 -6.77
N VAL A 71 -10.97 1.64 -7.67
CA VAL A 71 -9.99 1.16 -8.65
C VAL A 71 -8.68 0.89 -7.93
N ALA A 72 -8.11 -0.30 -8.11
CA ALA A 72 -6.85 -0.65 -7.48
C ALA A 72 -5.76 -0.85 -8.54
N LEU A 73 -4.61 -0.22 -8.34
CA LEU A 73 -3.43 -0.37 -9.19
C LEU A 73 -2.26 -0.91 -8.35
N ILE A 74 -1.89 -2.16 -8.58
CA ILE A 74 -0.63 -2.69 -8.06
C ILE A 74 0.50 -2.19 -8.93
N VAL A 75 1.47 -1.48 -8.36
CA VAL A 75 2.67 -1.03 -9.06
C VAL A 75 3.80 -2.02 -8.82
N ASP A 76 4.32 -2.63 -9.89
CA ASP A 76 5.50 -3.49 -9.83
C ASP A 76 6.77 -2.63 -9.97
N SER A 77 7.40 -2.36 -8.83
CA SER A 77 8.66 -1.61 -8.81
C SER A 77 9.87 -2.47 -9.16
N PHE A 78 9.75 -3.78 -9.22
CA PHE A 78 10.90 -4.68 -9.32
C PHE A 78 11.02 -5.35 -10.70
N GLY A 79 9.94 -5.95 -11.20
CA GLY A 79 9.98 -6.70 -12.45
C GLY A 79 10.55 -5.92 -13.64
N PRO A 80 10.09 -4.69 -13.92
CA PRO A 80 10.61 -3.89 -15.03
C PRO A 80 12.08 -3.50 -14.90
N ARG A 81 12.64 -3.58 -13.69
CA ARG A 81 14.05 -3.30 -13.40
C ARG A 81 14.93 -4.56 -13.37
N GLY A 82 14.33 -5.72 -13.66
CA GLY A 82 15.03 -7.00 -13.53
C GLY A 82 15.40 -7.34 -12.08
N ILE A 83 14.71 -6.74 -11.11
CA ILE A 83 14.93 -6.95 -9.68
C ILE A 83 13.99 -8.02 -9.19
N GLY A 84 14.51 -9.01 -8.48
CA GLY A 84 13.71 -10.02 -7.79
C GLY A 84 13.50 -9.65 -6.32
N ASN A 85 13.61 -10.65 -5.45
CA ASN A 85 13.52 -10.47 -4.01
C ASN A 85 14.70 -9.66 -3.45
N ILE A 86 14.40 -8.64 -2.65
CA ILE A 86 15.41 -7.77 -1.99
C ILE A 86 15.29 -7.79 -0.46
N CYS A 87 14.61 -8.78 0.13
CA CYS A 87 14.29 -8.80 1.57
C CYS A 87 15.53 -8.76 2.48
N ASN A 88 16.67 -9.23 2.00
CA ASN A 88 17.97 -9.11 2.66
C ASN A 88 18.85 -7.98 2.11
N ARG A 89 18.35 -7.17 1.17
CA ARG A 89 19.06 -6.12 0.46
C ARG A 89 18.18 -4.88 0.25
N GLY A 90 17.38 -4.51 1.24
CA GLY A 90 16.35 -3.46 1.13
C GLY A 90 16.86 -2.12 0.60
N ALA A 91 18.13 -1.79 0.83
CA ALA A 91 18.75 -0.57 0.32
C ALA A 91 18.93 -0.56 -1.22
N THR A 92 18.81 -1.70 -1.91
CA THR A 92 18.91 -1.81 -3.38
C THR A 92 17.89 -0.95 -4.11
N VAL A 93 16.69 -0.83 -3.53
CA VAL A 93 15.61 0.03 -4.04
C VAL A 93 15.20 0.98 -2.93
N PRO A 94 15.65 2.23 -2.93
CA PRO A 94 15.36 3.18 -1.87
C PRO A 94 13.87 3.56 -1.81
N ALA A 95 13.40 3.97 -0.64
CA ALA A 95 12.00 4.40 -0.44
C ALA A 95 11.61 5.54 -1.38
N SER A 96 12.52 6.44 -1.72
CA SER A 96 12.29 7.53 -2.69
C SER A 96 11.96 7.01 -4.09
N LEU A 97 12.59 5.93 -4.55
CA LEU A 97 12.27 5.30 -5.83
C LEU A 97 10.87 4.67 -5.79
N ARG A 98 10.51 4.02 -4.68
CA ARG A 98 9.17 3.48 -4.47
C ARG A 98 8.10 4.57 -4.42
N ALA A 99 8.42 5.71 -3.79
CA ALA A 99 7.55 6.88 -3.74
C ALA A 99 7.31 7.47 -5.13
N ALA A 100 8.36 7.55 -5.95
CA ALA A 100 8.23 7.99 -7.34
C ALA A 100 7.37 7.02 -8.16
N ASP A 101 7.52 5.72 -7.96
CA ASP A 101 6.68 4.71 -8.61
C ASP A 101 5.21 4.83 -8.19
N ALA A 102 4.95 5.11 -6.91
CA ALA A 102 3.61 5.37 -6.41
C ALA A 102 2.98 6.62 -7.05
N SER A 103 3.74 7.71 -7.11
CA SER A 103 3.29 8.98 -7.73
C SER A 103 3.00 8.81 -9.23
N GLU A 104 3.80 7.99 -9.92
CA GLU A 104 3.56 7.62 -11.31
C GLU A 104 2.26 6.80 -11.46
N GLY A 105 2.04 5.84 -10.54
CA GLY A 105 0.78 5.09 -10.48
C GLY A 105 -0.43 6.00 -10.26
N ALA A 106 -0.33 6.98 -9.37
CA ALA A 106 -1.39 7.97 -9.15
C ALA A 106 -1.65 8.80 -10.41
N ARG A 107 -0.58 9.28 -11.07
CA ARG A 107 -0.69 10.03 -12.33
C ARG A 107 -1.37 9.20 -13.42
N TYR A 108 -1.02 7.91 -13.52
CA TYR A 108 -1.70 7.00 -14.45
C TYR A 108 -3.20 6.86 -14.12
N LEU A 109 -3.55 6.65 -12.85
CA LEU A 109 -4.96 6.56 -12.45
C LEU A 109 -5.75 7.83 -12.81
N HIS A 110 -5.14 9.01 -12.71
CA HIS A 110 -5.77 10.28 -13.14
C HIS A 110 -6.06 10.35 -14.65
N THR A 111 -5.40 9.55 -15.49
CA THR A 111 -5.70 9.52 -16.93
C THR A 111 -6.92 8.67 -17.29
N LEU A 112 -7.42 7.87 -16.34
CA LEU A 112 -8.53 6.96 -16.58
C LEU A 112 -9.88 7.66 -16.40
N PRO A 113 -10.76 7.70 -17.41
CA PRO A 113 -12.08 8.36 -17.30
C PRO A 113 -12.96 7.77 -16.19
N ALA A 114 -12.76 6.48 -15.85
CA ALA A 114 -13.49 5.80 -14.80
C ALA A 114 -12.96 6.11 -13.39
N VAL A 115 -11.87 6.87 -13.25
CA VAL A 115 -11.31 7.23 -11.95
C VAL A 115 -11.69 8.68 -11.60
N SER A 116 -12.18 8.87 -10.38
CA SER A 116 -12.44 10.21 -9.84
C SER A 116 -11.11 10.94 -9.65
N GLY A 117 -10.88 11.96 -10.48
CA GLY A 117 -9.59 12.64 -10.65
C GLY A 117 -9.04 13.40 -9.43
N GLN A 118 -9.70 13.40 -8.28
CA GLN A 118 -9.28 14.24 -7.15
C GLN A 118 -8.92 13.44 -5.88
N ARG A 119 -9.14 12.12 -5.84
CA ARG A 119 -8.98 11.35 -4.60
C ARG A 119 -8.33 10.01 -4.87
N ILE A 120 -7.02 9.99 -4.77
CA ILE A 120 -6.24 8.76 -4.87
C ILE A 120 -5.60 8.48 -3.52
N GLY A 121 -5.69 7.22 -3.08
CA GLY A 121 -4.98 6.71 -1.92
C GLY A 121 -3.77 5.88 -2.31
N VAL A 122 -2.89 5.64 -1.35
CA VAL A 122 -1.80 4.67 -1.47
C VAL A 122 -1.80 3.72 -0.28
N ILE A 123 -1.61 2.43 -0.55
CA ILE A 123 -1.36 1.40 0.47
C ILE A 123 -0.02 0.76 0.17
N GLY A 124 0.85 0.72 1.14
CA GLY A 124 2.13 0.02 1.03
C GLY A 124 2.30 -1.07 2.07
N PHE A 125 3.02 -2.14 1.72
CA PHE A 125 3.32 -3.27 2.60
C PHE A 125 4.83 -3.35 2.83
N SER A 126 5.28 -3.40 4.09
CA SER A 126 6.69 -3.56 4.46
C SER A 126 7.59 -2.53 3.74
N HIS A 127 8.46 -2.97 2.87
CA HIS A 127 9.32 -2.12 2.04
C HIS A 127 8.51 -1.12 1.19
N GLY A 128 7.35 -1.54 0.65
CA GLY A 128 6.42 -0.67 -0.06
C GLY A 128 5.75 0.36 0.85
N ALA A 129 5.56 0.02 2.12
CA ALA A 129 5.04 0.96 3.11
C ALA A 129 6.01 2.11 3.38
N GLY A 130 7.32 1.85 3.38
CA GLY A 130 8.34 2.90 3.40
C GLY A 130 8.22 3.84 2.20
N GLY A 131 7.96 3.31 1.01
CA GLY A 131 7.68 4.11 -0.19
C GLY A 131 6.41 4.95 -0.08
N ALA A 132 5.33 4.40 0.47
CA ALA A 132 4.08 5.13 0.69
C ALA A 132 4.26 6.30 1.68
N LEU A 133 4.96 6.06 2.79
CA LEU A 133 5.30 7.12 3.75
C LEU A 133 6.18 8.21 3.13
N GLN A 134 7.15 7.83 2.30
CA GLN A 134 8.01 8.79 1.59
C GLN A 134 7.20 9.63 0.60
N ALA A 135 6.26 9.02 -0.14
CA ALA A 135 5.39 9.71 -1.08
C ALA A 135 4.45 10.71 -0.38
N SER A 136 3.91 10.35 0.80
CA SER A 136 3.12 11.26 1.63
C SER A 136 3.91 12.51 2.01
N GLY A 137 5.21 12.38 2.29
CA GLY A 137 6.06 13.52 2.63
C GLY A 137 6.34 14.48 1.47
N TRP A 138 6.11 14.05 0.21
CA TRP A 138 6.28 14.93 -0.96
C TRP A 138 5.09 15.86 -1.22
N GLY A 139 3.93 15.56 -0.63
CA GLY A 139 2.72 16.36 -0.72
C GLY A 139 1.94 16.21 -2.03
N GLY A 140 0.61 16.29 -1.91
CA GLY A 140 -0.32 16.51 -3.02
C GLY A 140 -0.65 15.33 -3.93
N ALA A 141 0.05 14.20 -3.83
CA ALA A 141 -0.24 13.04 -4.67
C ALA A 141 -1.37 12.16 -4.12
N PHE A 142 -1.51 12.10 -2.79
CA PHE A 142 -2.43 11.18 -2.15
C PHE A 142 -3.31 11.86 -1.09
N ALA A 143 -4.62 11.58 -1.12
CA ALA A 143 -5.56 12.02 -0.09
C ALA A 143 -5.60 11.07 1.12
N ALA A 144 -5.02 9.88 1.00
CA ALA A 144 -4.92 8.88 2.05
C ALA A 144 -3.67 8.02 1.85
N THR A 145 -2.88 7.84 2.89
CA THR A 145 -1.71 6.97 2.90
C THR A 145 -1.86 5.92 3.99
N ILE A 146 -1.74 4.64 3.63
CA ILE A 146 -1.80 3.52 4.57
C ILE A 146 -0.52 2.72 4.47
N ALA A 147 0.15 2.54 5.59
CA ALA A 147 1.43 1.86 5.68
C ALA A 147 1.33 0.65 6.61
N PHE A 148 1.38 -0.55 6.05
CA PHE A 148 1.40 -1.80 6.81
C PHE A 148 2.84 -2.16 7.16
N TYR A 149 3.12 -2.27 8.43
CA TYR A 149 4.42 -2.65 9.01
C TYR A 149 5.64 -2.02 8.32
N PRO A 150 5.66 -0.65 8.18
CA PRO A 150 6.81 0.03 7.61
C PRO A 150 8.02 0.00 8.54
N LEU A 151 9.21 0.13 7.96
CA LEU A 151 10.39 0.50 8.72
C LEU A 151 10.39 2.02 8.95
N CYS A 152 9.91 2.46 10.10
CA CYS A 152 10.01 3.87 10.49
C CYS A 152 11.41 4.21 11.01
N GLY A 153 11.83 5.46 10.83
CA GLY A 153 13.13 5.93 11.29
C GLY A 153 13.27 7.45 11.32
N ALA A 154 14.46 7.93 11.65
CA ALA A 154 14.75 9.37 11.73
C ALA A 154 14.60 10.10 10.38
N GLY A 155 14.75 9.36 9.26
CA GLY A 155 14.58 9.88 7.90
C GLY A 155 13.14 9.82 7.38
N THR A 156 12.15 9.40 8.17
CA THR A 156 10.75 9.48 7.76
C THR A 156 10.36 10.97 7.67
N PRO A 157 9.98 11.46 6.47
CA PRO A 157 9.70 12.88 6.31
C PRO A 157 8.43 13.29 7.06
N PRO A 158 8.22 14.58 7.33
CA PRO A 158 6.93 15.10 7.75
C PRO A 158 5.85 14.70 6.75
N PHE A 159 4.71 14.25 7.23
CA PHE A 159 3.60 13.89 6.36
C PHE A 159 2.77 15.11 5.97
N SER A 160 2.42 15.21 4.72
CA SER A 160 1.49 16.22 4.18
C SER A 160 0.10 15.65 3.91
N ASP A 161 -0.03 14.33 3.92
CA ASP A 161 -1.28 13.61 3.71
C ASP A 161 -1.79 13.02 5.02
N ASP A 162 -3.05 12.59 5.03
CA ASP A 162 -3.55 11.79 6.13
C ASP A 162 -2.95 10.38 6.08
N VAL A 163 -2.32 9.98 7.16
CA VAL A 163 -1.55 8.74 7.27
C VAL A 163 -2.11 7.81 8.34
N LEU A 164 -2.28 6.54 7.97
CA LEU A 164 -2.56 5.43 8.87
C LEU A 164 -1.39 4.44 8.84
N VAL A 165 -0.73 4.24 9.98
CA VAL A 165 0.33 3.25 10.16
C VAL A 165 -0.24 2.07 10.94
N ILE A 166 -0.06 0.85 10.42
CA ILE A 166 -0.56 -0.40 11.00
C ILE A 166 0.62 -1.33 11.26
N MET A 167 0.80 -1.78 12.51
CA MET A 167 1.97 -2.53 12.95
C MET A 167 1.58 -3.80 13.70
N GLY A 168 2.41 -4.83 13.58
CA GLY A 168 2.47 -5.91 14.55
C GLY A 168 3.31 -5.51 15.75
N GLY A 169 2.83 -5.81 16.97
CA GLY A 169 3.57 -5.51 18.20
C GLY A 169 4.72 -6.50 18.48
N ALA A 170 4.62 -7.72 17.91
CA ALA A 170 5.65 -8.75 17.95
C ALA A 170 6.49 -8.80 16.65
N ASP A 171 6.43 -7.75 15.84
CA ASP A 171 7.22 -7.62 14.60
C ASP A 171 8.70 -7.41 14.94
N ASP A 172 9.52 -8.42 14.68
CA ASP A 172 10.97 -8.42 14.92
C ASP A 172 11.77 -7.93 13.69
N TRP A 173 11.11 -7.76 12.54
CA TRP A 173 11.73 -7.27 11.31
C TRP A 173 11.67 -5.74 11.19
N THR A 174 10.49 -5.19 11.46
CA THR A 174 10.24 -3.74 11.51
C THR A 174 9.61 -3.38 12.86
N PRO A 175 10.40 -3.27 13.94
CA PRO A 175 9.87 -3.12 15.29
C PRO A 175 8.93 -1.91 15.42
N SER A 176 7.73 -2.16 15.95
CA SER A 176 6.64 -1.16 16.06
C SER A 176 7.03 0.06 16.90
N GLN A 177 7.96 -0.08 17.85
CA GLN A 177 8.45 1.02 18.67
C GLN A 177 9.04 2.15 17.83
N ARG A 178 9.72 1.83 16.72
CA ARG A 178 10.27 2.84 15.81
C ARG A 178 9.19 3.73 15.19
N CYS A 179 8.04 3.15 14.86
CA CYS A 179 6.91 3.92 14.35
C CYS A 179 6.21 4.70 15.47
N ALA A 180 6.11 4.14 16.67
CA ALA A 180 5.59 4.86 17.83
C ALA A 180 6.43 6.12 18.11
N ASP A 181 7.76 6.00 18.13
CA ASP A 181 8.67 7.11 18.31
C ASP A 181 8.57 8.15 17.18
N ALA A 182 8.39 7.68 15.93
CA ALA A 182 8.20 8.57 14.79
C ALA A 182 6.90 9.38 14.91
N VAL A 183 5.79 8.74 15.28
CA VAL A 183 4.49 9.39 15.48
C VAL A 183 4.49 10.32 16.70
N ALA A 184 5.22 9.97 17.76
CA ALA A 184 5.33 10.79 18.97
C ALA A 184 6.00 12.15 18.71
N ARG A 185 6.77 12.30 17.62
CA ARG A 185 7.36 13.59 17.23
C ARG A 185 6.33 14.60 16.70
N TYR A 186 5.13 14.13 16.32
CA TYR A 186 4.07 15.03 15.86
C TYR A 186 3.31 15.60 17.05
N PRO A 187 3.09 16.93 17.10
CA PRO A 187 2.18 17.51 18.07
C PRO A 187 0.80 16.87 18.01
N THR A 188 0.12 16.73 19.15
CA THR A 188 -1.21 16.12 19.22
C THR A 188 -2.27 16.85 18.40
N ASN A 189 -2.06 18.15 18.16
CA ASN A 189 -2.91 19.03 17.38
C ASN A 189 -2.40 19.31 15.96
N ALA A 190 -1.40 18.57 15.49
CA ALA A 190 -0.92 18.73 14.10
C ALA A 190 -2.02 18.36 13.10
N ALA A 191 -2.16 19.16 12.05
CA ALA A 191 -3.17 18.97 11.00
C ALA A 191 -3.03 17.59 10.31
N HIS A 192 -1.80 17.11 10.16
CA HIS A 192 -1.48 15.81 9.53
C HIS A 192 -0.73 14.89 10.50
N ARG A 193 -1.28 14.71 11.71
CA ARG A 193 -0.74 13.74 12.63
C ARG A 193 -1.11 12.32 12.19
N PRO A 194 -0.13 11.42 11.99
CA PRO A 194 -0.43 10.06 11.58
C PRO A 194 -1.18 9.30 12.68
N THR A 195 -2.11 8.46 12.27
CA THR A 195 -2.76 7.49 13.16
C THR A 195 -1.91 6.23 13.19
N LEU A 196 -1.55 5.76 14.38
CA LEU A 196 -0.81 4.52 14.58
C LEU A 196 -1.71 3.49 15.25
N LYS A 197 -1.77 2.29 14.67
CA LYS A 197 -2.44 1.13 15.26
C LYS A 197 -1.48 -0.04 15.38
N ILE A 198 -1.34 -0.58 16.60
CA ILE A 198 -0.44 -1.70 16.91
C ILE A 198 -1.28 -2.88 17.42
N TYR A 199 -1.06 -4.05 16.84
CA TYR A 199 -1.65 -5.33 17.27
C TYR A 199 -0.61 -6.11 18.09
N ALA A 200 -0.75 -6.13 19.41
CA ALA A 200 0.29 -6.50 20.37
C ALA A 200 1.01 -7.83 20.09
N GLY A 201 0.28 -8.89 19.71
CA GLY A 201 0.85 -10.24 19.47
C GLY A 201 1.16 -10.55 18.01
N SER A 202 0.82 -9.66 17.08
CA SER A 202 0.97 -9.93 15.64
C SER A 202 2.41 -9.68 15.19
N THR A 203 2.88 -10.51 14.25
CA THR A 203 4.22 -10.46 13.66
C THR A 203 4.22 -9.66 12.35
N HIS A 204 5.38 -9.59 11.66
CA HIS A 204 5.48 -9.00 10.32
C HIS A 204 4.58 -9.74 9.32
N GLY A 205 3.84 -9.02 8.47
CA GLY A 205 2.99 -9.62 7.44
C GLY A 205 1.77 -10.36 7.98
N PHE A 206 1.28 -10.01 9.18
CA PHE A 206 0.18 -10.69 9.89
C PHE A 206 -1.15 -10.72 9.13
N ASP A 207 -1.35 -9.85 8.15
CA ASP A 207 -2.54 -9.77 7.30
C ASP A 207 -2.52 -10.77 6.13
N SER A 208 -1.40 -11.43 5.89
CA SER A 208 -1.21 -12.40 4.81
C SER A 208 -1.59 -13.81 5.27
N ALA A 209 -2.68 -14.36 4.73
CA ALA A 209 -3.18 -15.70 5.09
C ALA A 209 -2.25 -16.82 4.55
N ARG A 210 -1.05 -16.88 5.08
CA ARG A 210 -0.03 -17.90 4.78
C ARG A 210 0.28 -18.68 6.05
N PRO A 211 0.74 -19.96 5.94
CA PRO A 211 1.25 -20.70 7.09
C PRO A 211 2.38 -19.93 7.79
N SER A 212 2.43 -20.08 9.11
CA SER A 212 3.54 -19.57 9.92
C SER A 212 4.87 -20.10 9.43
N ARG A 213 5.88 -19.24 9.35
CA ARG A 213 7.21 -19.58 8.81
C ARG A 213 8.30 -18.65 9.32
N GLU A 214 9.51 -19.16 9.29
CA GLU A 214 10.72 -18.33 9.34
C GLU A 214 11.07 -17.83 7.93
N TYR A 215 11.37 -16.54 7.81
CA TYR A 215 11.71 -15.91 6.54
C TYR A 215 12.81 -14.87 6.77
N PHE A 216 13.99 -15.10 6.23
CA PHE A 216 15.19 -14.27 6.47
C PHE A 216 15.52 -14.04 7.95
N GLY A 217 15.25 -15.04 8.82
CA GLY A 217 15.53 -14.97 10.25
C GLY A 217 14.44 -14.26 11.07
N HIS A 218 13.29 -13.94 10.45
CA HIS A 218 12.15 -13.32 11.10
C HIS A 218 10.94 -14.25 11.12
N HIS A 219 10.21 -14.26 12.24
CA HIS A 219 8.99 -15.04 12.38
C HIS A 219 7.79 -14.34 11.74
N LEU A 220 7.15 -14.98 10.77
CA LEU A 220 5.94 -14.49 10.12
C LEU A 220 4.77 -15.43 10.38
N ALA A 221 3.67 -14.90 10.90
CA ALA A 221 2.46 -15.66 11.17
C ALA A 221 1.20 -14.85 10.83
N TYR A 222 0.21 -15.51 10.24
CA TYR A 222 -1.10 -14.93 10.01
C TYR A 222 -1.85 -14.80 11.34
N ASP A 223 -2.36 -13.61 11.60
CA ASP A 223 -3.23 -13.33 12.73
C ASP A 223 -4.63 -12.94 12.20
N PRO A 224 -5.60 -13.89 12.20
CA PRO A 224 -6.90 -13.65 11.58
C PRO A 224 -7.68 -12.52 12.27
N ALA A 225 -7.55 -12.34 13.57
CA ALA A 225 -8.27 -11.31 14.31
C ALA A 225 -7.69 -9.92 14.01
N ALA A 226 -6.37 -9.78 14.09
CA ALA A 226 -5.68 -8.55 13.74
C ALA A 226 -5.87 -8.20 12.26
N ALA A 227 -5.80 -9.19 11.36
CA ALA A 227 -6.03 -9.00 9.93
C ALA A 227 -7.44 -8.48 9.65
N ALA A 228 -8.47 -9.07 10.27
CA ALA A 228 -9.86 -8.65 10.09
C ALA A 228 -10.07 -7.20 10.55
N ASP A 229 -9.53 -6.83 11.70
CA ASP A 229 -9.66 -5.47 12.23
C ASP A 229 -8.80 -4.46 11.43
N ALA A 230 -7.59 -4.83 10.98
CA ALA A 230 -6.77 -4.00 10.10
C ALA A 230 -7.46 -3.72 8.77
N ILE A 231 -8.11 -4.73 8.18
CA ILE A 231 -8.93 -4.60 6.97
C ILE A 231 -10.09 -3.63 7.19
N ALA A 232 -10.85 -3.81 8.28
CA ALA A 232 -11.97 -2.92 8.61
C ALA A 232 -11.51 -1.48 8.90
N THR A 233 -10.37 -1.32 9.57
CA THR A 233 -9.75 -0.02 9.85
C THR A 233 -9.30 0.67 8.58
N THR A 234 -8.65 -0.06 7.66
CA THR A 234 -8.28 0.42 6.33
C THR A 234 -9.49 0.89 5.54
N HIS A 235 -10.57 0.11 5.51
CA HIS A 235 -11.80 0.47 4.81
C HIS A 235 -12.42 1.76 5.37
N ARG A 236 -12.56 1.87 6.69
CA ARG A 236 -13.06 3.10 7.32
C ARG A 236 -12.20 4.31 6.98
N PHE A 237 -10.87 4.16 7.05
CA PHE A 237 -9.94 5.24 6.75
C PHE A 237 -10.06 5.70 5.29
N LEU A 238 -10.10 4.78 4.33
CA LEU A 238 -10.30 5.10 2.91
C LEU A 238 -11.65 5.78 2.67
N THR A 239 -12.74 5.27 3.26
CA THR A 239 -14.08 5.85 3.13
C THR A 239 -14.11 7.30 3.61
N GLN A 240 -13.49 7.59 4.74
CA GLN A 240 -13.43 8.95 5.29
C GLN A 240 -12.63 9.93 4.42
N ARG A 241 -11.59 9.46 3.73
CA ARG A 241 -10.68 10.31 2.95
C ARG A 241 -11.00 10.34 1.46
N LEU A 242 -11.43 9.23 0.89
CA LEU A 242 -11.69 9.11 -0.54
C LEU A 242 -13.19 9.12 -0.88
N GLY A 243 -14.05 8.88 0.10
CA GLY A 243 -15.48 8.70 -0.09
C GLY A 243 -15.82 7.28 -0.58
N ARG A 244 -17.01 6.86 -0.33
CA ARG A 244 -17.84 5.66 -0.57
C ARG A 244 -18.32 4.95 0.65
#